data_a9dfdff7e0015aad37dd4291cc74b101
#
_entry.id   a9dfdff7e0015aad37dd4291cc74b101
#
_cell.length_a   1.000
_cell.length_b   1.000
_cell.length_c   1.000
_cell.angle_alpha   90.00
_cell.angle_beta   90.00
_cell.angle_gamma   90.00
#
_symmetry.space_group_name_H-M   'P 1'
#
loop_
_entity.id
_entity.type
_entity.pdbx_description
1 polymer ?
#
loop_
_entity_poly.entity_id
_entity_poly.type
_entity_poly.pdbx_seq_one_letter_code
_entity_poly.pdbx_strand_id
1 'polypeptide(L)'
;TKFSDMRQKEIIFGSTGKSAVTSQHARVLQHVLGAKLRIIYGYKGTKGVNLAMNRGEVNGSCGLTASTVVARWNRDVDAGNLRIIVQFGRKDHPALRGAENAYSLVKSEDTKKALDVIFRQGEAGRPVAGTPDMPKDRVAALRKAFMATMKDPKFLADAKKTRLTVVPSSGEELAALFGSFYG
;
A
#
# COMPACT_ATOMS: atom_id res chain seq x y z
N THR A 1 21.02 -1.12 -3.00
CA THR A 1 20.22 -2.31 -3.35
C THR A 1 19.16 -1.92 -4.37
N LYS A 2 19.13 -2.61 -5.50
CA LYS A 2 18.09 -2.51 -6.54
C LYS A 2 17.25 -3.79 -6.49
N PHE A 3 16.12 -3.82 -7.20
CA PHE A 3 15.32 -5.04 -7.27
C PHE A 3 16.10 -6.23 -7.84
N SER A 4 16.98 -6.01 -8.83
CA SER A 4 17.83 -7.03 -9.39
C SER A 4 18.69 -7.78 -8.37
N ASP A 5 19.13 -7.11 -7.31
CA ASP A 5 19.95 -7.71 -6.24
C ASP A 5 19.14 -8.74 -5.43
N MET A 6 17.81 -8.52 -5.30
CA MET A 6 16.90 -9.42 -4.61
C MET A 6 16.69 -10.75 -5.36
N ARG A 7 17.02 -10.82 -6.64
CA ARG A 7 17.03 -12.08 -7.41
C ARG A 7 18.28 -12.91 -7.17
N GLN A 8 19.34 -12.30 -6.71
CA GLN A 8 20.63 -12.96 -6.53
C GLN A 8 20.86 -13.37 -5.07
N LYS A 9 20.50 -12.51 -4.11
CA LYS A 9 20.72 -12.72 -2.69
C LYS A 9 19.39 -12.86 -1.93
N GLU A 10 19.34 -13.82 -1.01
CA GLU A 10 18.17 -13.97 -0.13
C GLU A 10 18.04 -12.77 0.80
N ILE A 11 16.83 -12.24 0.87
CA ILE A 11 16.43 -11.11 1.75
C ILE A 11 15.37 -11.63 2.73
N ILE A 12 15.53 -11.30 4.01
CA ILE A 12 14.58 -11.71 5.04
C ILE A 12 13.54 -10.60 5.23
N PHE A 13 12.26 -10.91 4.98
CA PHE A 13 11.16 -9.97 5.17
C PHE A 13 10.33 -10.33 6.39
N GLY A 14 9.99 -9.30 7.19
CA GLY A 14 9.03 -9.41 8.27
C GLY A 14 7.59 -9.20 7.79
N SER A 15 6.66 -10.01 8.31
CA SER A 15 5.24 -9.91 8.00
C SER A 15 4.35 -10.14 9.23
N THR A 16 3.16 -9.55 9.21
CA THR A 16 2.21 -9.63 10.33
C THR A 16 1.45 -10.95 10.36
N GLY A 17 1.30 -11.63 9.23
CA GLY A 17 0.60 -12.92 9.16
C GLY A 17 0.57 -13.49 7.75
N LYS A 18 0.27 -14.79 7.62
CA LYS A 18 0.30 -15.50 6.32
C LYS A 18 -0.69 -14.93 5.28
N SER A 19 -1.86 -14.48 5.70
CA SER A 19 -2.91 -13.89 4.85
C SER A 19 -2.84 -12.35 4.78
N ALA A 20 -1.92 -11.72 5.49
CA ALA A 20 -1.80 -10.27 5.51
C ALA A 20 -1.29 -9.72 4.18
N VAL A 21 -1.65 -8.47 3.85
CA VAL A 21 -1.15 -7.74 2.67
C VAL A 21 0.38 -7.71 2.63
N THR A 22 1.03 -7.59 3.79
CA THR A 22 2.50 -7.65 3.91
C THR A 22 3.09 -8.96 3.38
N SER A 23 2.35 -10.07 3.49
CA SER A 23 2.77 -11.37 2.94
C SER A 23 2.36 -11.53 1.48
N GLN A 24 1.16 -11.10 1.12
CA GLN A 24 0.65 -11.23 -0.25
C GLN A 24 1.57 -10.50 -1.24
N HIS A 25 1.92 -9.25 -0.96
CA HIS A 25 2.82 -8.47 -1.80
C HIS A 25 4.25 -9.04 -1.82
N ALA A 26 4.76 -9.53 -0.68
CA ALA A 26 6.07 -10.20 -0.65
C ALA A 26 6.08 -11.48 -1.50
N ARG A 27 5.00 -12.27 -1.49
CA ARG A 27 4.87 -13.45 -2.37
C ARG A 27 4.82 -13.09 -3.84
N VAL A 28 4.22 -11.95 -4.21
CA VAL A 28 4.28 -11.47 -5.61
C VAL A 28 5.73 -11.18 -6.00
N LEU A 29 6.50 -10.50 -5.15
CA LEU A 29 7.93 -10.31 -5.42
C LEU A 29 8.66 -11.62 -5.60
N GLN A 30 8.33 -12.63 -4.78
CA GLN A 30 8.98 -13.94 -4.81
C GLN A 30 8.57 -14.77 -6.03
N HIS A 31 7.28 -14.97 -6.25
CA HIS A 31 6.78 -15.94 -7.23
C HIS A 31 6.58 -15.36 -8.63
N VAL A 32 6.30 -14.06 -8.73
CA VAL A 32 6.06 -13.38 -10.02
C VAL A 32 7.30 -12.66 -10.52
N LEU A 33 8.01 -11.98 -9.62
CA LEU A 33 9.18 -11.18 -10.00
C LEU A 33 10.51 -11.87 -9.73
N GLY A 34 10.51 -13.07 -9.14
CA GLY A 34 11.69 -13.91 -8.95
C GLY A 34 12.64 -13.46 -7.83
N ALA A 35 12.13 -12.67 -6.86
CA ALA A 35 12.94 -12.29 -5.71
C ALA A 35 13.20 -13.49 -4.79
N LYS A 36 14.40 -13.62 -4.26
CA LYS A 36 14.75 -14.62 -3.26
C LYS A 36 14.41 -14.08 -1.87
N LEU A 37 13.22 -14.43 -1.36
CA LEU A 37 12.73 -13.94 -0.08
C LEU A 37 12.53 -15.10 0.90
N ARG A 38 12.91 -14.85 2.17
CA ARG A 38 12.46 -15.61 3.32
C ARG A 38 11.53 -14.74 4.16
N ILE A 39 10.27 -15.17 4.34
CA ILE A 39 9.26 -14.37 5.03
C ILE A 39 9.08 -14.90 6.44
N ILE A 40 9.32 -14.06 7.44
CA ILE A 40 9.08 -14.36 8.87
C ILE A 40 7.75 -13.74 9.27
N TYR A 41 6.85 -14.56 9.79
CA TYR A 41 5.49 -14.18 10.16
C TYR A 41 5.33 -13.96 11.67
N GLY A 42 4.22 -13.31 12.05
CA GLY A 42 3.80 -13.24 13.46
C GLY A 42 4.14 -11.92 14.16
N TYR A 43 4.67 -10.93 13.44
CA TYR A 43 4.89 -9.61 14.03
C TYR A 43 3.56 -8.90 14.35
N LYS A 44 3.47 -8.30 15.54
CA LYS A 44 2.30 -7.52 15.98
C LYS A 44 2.25 -6.17 15.22
N GLY A 45 1.64 -6.17 14.03
CA GLY A 45 1.50 -5.00 13.18
C GLY A 45 2.82 -4.53 12.56
N THR A 46 2.73 -3.52 11.69
CA THR A 46 3.89 -2.94 10.98
C THR A 46 4.91 -2.29 11.91
N LYS A 47 4.49 -1.83 13.09
CA LYS A 47 5.41 -1.32 14.11
C LYS A 47 6.37 -2.40 14.62
N GLY A 48 5.87 -3.63 14.82
CA GLY A 48 6.69 -4.78 15.22
C GLY A 48 7.71 -5.15 14.16
N VAL A 49 7.30 -5.12 12.88
CA VAL A 49 8.22 -5.37 11.76
C VAL A 49 9.31 -4.29 11.69
N ASN A 50 8.93 -3.01 11.86
CA ASN A 50 9.90 -1.92 11.85
C ASN A 50 10.94 -2.04 12.97
N LEU A 51 10.49 -2.42 14.17
CA LEU A 51 11.39 -2.66 15.30
C LEU A 51 12.36 -3.81 15.00
N ALA A 52 11.88 -4.89 14.39
CA ALA A 52 12.71 -6.02 13.96
C ALA A 52 13.73 -5.62 12.87
N MET A 53 13.34 -4.76 11.94
CA MET A 53 14.27 -4.19 10.95
C MET A 53 15.37 -3.37 11.63
N ASN A 54 15.02 -2.49 12.56
CA ASN A 54 15.99 -1.66 13.29
C ASN A 54 16.97 -2.49 14.14
N ARG A 55 16.54 -3.69 14.58
CA ARG A 55 17.40 -4.65 15.31
C ARG A 55 18.19 -5.59 14.41
N GLY A 56 18.00 -5.51 13.09
CA GLY A 56 18.65 -6.40 12.14
C GLY A 56 18.09 -7.83 12.11
N GLU A 57 16.94 -8.09 12.75
CA GLU A 57 16.27 -9.42 12.74
C GLU A 57 15.71 -9.75 11.36
N VAL A 58 15.23 -8.74 10.64
CA VAL A 58 14.76 -8.82 9.24
C VAL A 58 15.33 -7.65 8.44
N ASN A 59 15.47 -7.85 7.13
CA ASN A 59 16.05 -6.84 6.23
C ASN A 59 15.03 -5.90 5.63
N GLY A 60 13.75 -6.27 5.64
CA GLY A 60 12.72 -5.49 4.96
C GLY A 60 11.30 -5.92 5.28
N SER A 61 10.38 -5.21 4.67
CA SER A 61 8.93 -5.47 4.71
C SER A 61 8.29 -5.09 3.39
N CYS A 62 7.08 -5.60 3.15
CA CYS A 62 6.30 -5.32 1.96
C CYS A 62 4.86 -4.94 2.32
N GLY A 63 4.07 -4.48 1.34
CA GLY A 63 2.64 -4.23 1.52
C GLY A 63 2.31 -3.02 2.40
N LEU A 64 3.16 -2.00 2.38
CA LEU A 64 2.94 -0.74 3.08
C LEU A 64 2.33 0.29 2.13
N THR A 65 1.43 1.13 2.65
CA THR A 65 0.91 2.26 1.88
C THR A 65 1.95 3.38 1.78
N ALA A 66 1.96 4.13 0.69
CA ALA A 66 2.82 5.30 0.53
C ALA A 66 2.67 6.30 1.69
N SER A 67 1.43 6.52 2.16
CA SER A 67 1.16 7.37 3.32
C SER A 67 1.83 6.88 4.60
N THR A 68 1.90 5.57 4.82
CA THR A 68 2.62 4.98 5.96
C THR A 68 4.12 5.22 5.86
N VAL A 69 4.68 5.05 4.67
CA VAL A 69 6.11 5.31 4.41
C VAL A 69 6.43 6.76 4.69
N VAL A 70 5.68 7.70 4.10
CA VAL A 70 5.88 9.14 4.30
C VAL A 70 5.74 9.55 5.76
N ALA A 71 4.69 9.05 6.44
CA ALA A 71 4.43 9.46 7.82
C ALA A 71 5.46 8.94 8.83
N ARG A 72 6.01 7.75 8.59
CA ARG A 72 6.80 7.04 9.61
C ARG A 72 8.26 6.82 9.25
N TRP A 73 8.58 6.65 7.97
CA TRP A 73 9.90 6.20 7.52
C TRP A 73 10.64 7.22 6.67
N ASN A 74 10.03 8.36 6.38
CA ASN A 74 10.65 9.37 5.52
C ASN A 74 12.03 9.81 6.04
N ARG A 75 12.20 9.94 7.36
CA ARG A 75 13.50 10.29 7.98
C ARG A 75 14.58 9.25 7.69
N ASP A 76 14.21 7.96 7.78
CA ASP A 76 15.17 6.87 7.53
C ASP A 76 15.48 6.75 6.03
N VAL A 77 14.50 7.05 5.17
CA VAL A 77 14.69 7.12 3.72
C VAL A 77 15.60 8.29 3.35
N ASP A 78 15.33 9.49 3.89
CA ASP A 78 16.14 10.70 3.63
C ASP A 78 17.57 10.56 4.16
N ALA A 79 17.75 9.87 5.29
CA ALA A 79 19.06 9.57 5.86
C ALA A 79 19.80 8.41 5.16
N GLY A 80 19.16 7.72 4.20
CA GLY A 80 19.75 6.57 3.51
C GLY A 80 19.78 5.27 4.31
N ASN A 81 19.20 5.25 5.52
CA ASN A 81 19.12 4.06 6.37
C ASN A 81 18.08 3.05 5.86
N LEU A 82 17.06 3.54 5.13
CA LEU A 82 16.04 2.73 4.50
C LEU A 82 15.93 3.06 3.02
N ARG A 83 15.72 2.05 2.19
CA ARG A 83 15.49 2.23 0.76
C ARG A 83 14.16 1.61 0.35
N ILE A 84 13.37 2.36 -0.41
CA ILE A 84 12.18 1.85 -1.07
C ILE A 84 12.63 1.24 -2.40
N ILE A 85 12.43 -0.06 -2.56
CA ILE A 85 12.97 -0.80 -3.73
C ILE A 85 11.89 -0.96 -4.80
N VAL A 86 10.66 -1.31 -4.41
CA VAL A 86 9.55 -1.58 -5.34
C VAL A 86 8.29 -0.88 -4.90
N GLN A 87 7.56 -0.34 -5.86
CA GLN A 87 6.20 0.17 -5.70
C GLN A 87 5.22 -0.61 -6.56
N PHE A 88 3.96 -0.72 -6.11
CA PHE A 88 2.96 -1.60 -6.69
C PHE A 88 1.77 -0.88 -7.33
N GLY A 89 1.83 0.42 -7.49
CA GLY A 89 0.78 1.18 -8.18
C GLY A 89 0.90 1.12 -9.71
N ARG A 90 -0.19 1.23 -10.44
CA ARG A 90 -0.16 1.39 -11.91
C ARG A 90 0.59 2.64 -12.36
N LYS A 91 0.62 3.66 -11.51
CA LYS A 91 1.38 4.89 -11.69
C LYS A 91 2.39 5.05 -10.57
N ASP A 92 3.50 5.66 -10.89
CA ASP A 92 4.51 5.96 -9.88
C ASP A 92 3.97 6.97 -8.87
N HIS A 93 4.19 6.66 -7.60
CA HIS A 93 3.81 7.56 -6.53
C HIS A 93 4.95 8.57 -6.25
N PRO A 94 4.68 9.88 -6.28
CA PRO A 94 5.73 10.91 -6.20
C PRO A 94 6.56 10.87 -4.91
N ALA A 95 6.00 10.35 -3.82
CA ALA A 95 6.71 10.20 -2.55
C ALA A 95 7.59 8.92 -2.46
N LEU A 96 7.49 7.99 -3.44
CA LEU A 96 8.26 6.75 -3.47
C LEU A 96 9.39 6.83 -4.49
N ARG A 97 10.14 7.93 -4.45
CA ARG A 97 11.20 8.23 -5.43
C ARG A 97 12.28 7.16 -5.45
N GLY A 98 12.67 6.76 -6.67
CA GLY A 98 13.71 5.76 -6.89
C GLY A 98 13.26 4.30 -6.70
N ALA A 99 11.99 4.05 -6.32
CA ALA A 99 11.43 2.72 -6.30
C ALA A 99 11.10 2.24 -7.70
N GLU A 100 11.51 1.03 -8.05
CA GLU A 100 11.15 0.41 -9.32
C GLU A 100 9.66 0.03 -9.32
N ASN A 101 8.96 0.26 -10.43
CA ASN A 101 7.55 -0.12 -10.51
C ASN A 101 7.40 -1.60 -10.85
N ALA A 102 6.61 -2.33 -10.07
CA ALA A 102 6.38 -3.77 -10.27
C ALA A 102 5.84 -4.09 -11.68
N TYR A 103 4.99 -3.22 -12.25
CA TYR A 103 4.47 -3.40 -13.61
C TYR A 103 5.53 -3.22 -14.70
N SER A 104 6.55 -2.40 -14.46
CA SER A 104 7.69 -2.25 -15.36
C SER A 104 8.65 -3.43 -15.32
N LEU A 105 8.62 -4.20 -14.23
CA LEU A 105 9.46 -5.39 -14.04
C LEU A 105 8.91 -6.64 -14.74
N VAL A 106 7.68 -6.61 -15.27
CA VAL A 106 7.04 -7.71 -16.00
C VAL A 106 6.80 -7.35 -17.46
N LYS A 107 7.01 -8.33 -18.34
CA LYS A 107 6.84 -8.15 -19.79
C LYS A 107 5.47 -8.64 -20.29
N SER A 108 4.93 -9.70 -19.67
CA SER A 108 3.68 -10.34 -20.08
C SER A 108 2.48 -9.51 -19.66
N GLU A 109 1.57 -9.23 -20.59
CA GLU A 109 0.31 -8.54 -20.30
C GLU A 109 -0.60 -9.37 -19.37
N ASP A 110 -0.59 -10.70 -19.49
CA ASP A 110 -1.37 -11.56 -18.58
C ASP A 110 -0.82 -11.49 -17.14
N THR A 111 0.49 -11.38 -16.99
CA THR A 111 1.09 -11.15 -15.67
C THR A 111 0.68 -9.78 -15.12
N LYS A 112 0.63 -8.73 -15.94
CA LYS A 112 0.15 -7.40 -15.51
C LYS A 112 -1.31 -7.44 -15.08
N LYS A 113 -2.19 -8.17 -15.80
CA LYS A 113 -3.57 -8.40 -15.39
C LYS A 113 -3.66 -9.14 -14.05
N ALA A 114 -2.81 -10.14 -13.82
CA ALA A 114 -2.75 -10.82 -12.53
C ALA A 114 -2.30 -9.89 -11.39
N LEU A 115 -1.34 -8.99 -11.66
CA LEU A 115 -0.95 -7.95 -10.70
C LEU A 115 -2.11 -7.00 -10.37
N ASP A 116 -2.95 -6.65 -11.36
CA ASP A 116 -4.13 -5.83 -11.15
C ASP A 116 -5.10 -6.46 -10.14
N VAL A 117 -5.38 -7.75 -10.26
CA VAL A 117 -6.26 -8.44 -9.32
C VAL A 117 -5.78 -8.30 -7.87
N ILE A 118 -4.47 -8.29 -7.66
CA ILE A 118 -3.86 -8.22 -6.33
C ILE A 118 -3.76 -6.76 -5.85
N PHE A 119 -3.34 -5.83 -6.70
CA PHE A 119 -2.94 -4.50 -6.27
C PHE A 119 -4.03 -3.44 -6.41
N ARG A 120 -4.99 -3.60 -7.34
CA ARG A 120 -6.10 -2.65 -7.52
C ARG A 120 -7.01 -2.53 -6.29
N GLN A 121 -7.08 -3.58 -5.47
CA GLN A 121 -7.78 -3.50 -4.18
C GLN A 121 -7.23 -2.36 -3.29
N GLY A 122 -5.93 -2.06 -3.41
CA GLY A 122 -5.29 -0.95 -2.71
C GLY A 122 -5.77 0.43 -3.17
N GLU A 123 -6.31 0.55 -4.39
CA GLU A 123 -6.87 1.80 -4.93
C GLU A 123 -8.15 2.21 -4.20
N ALA A 124 -8.92 1.25 -3.68
CA ALA A 124 -10.09 1.52 -2.85
C ALA A 124 -9.74 2.25 -1.54
N GLY A 125 -8.50 2.22 -1.13
CA GLY A 125 -8.02 2.92 0.06
C GLY A 125 -8.66 2.39 1.34
N ARG A 126 -9.40 3.26 2.04
CA ARG A 126 -10.16 2.95 3.26
C ARG A 126 -11.61 3.35 3.07
N PRO A 127 -12.42 2.52 2.42
CA PRO A 127 -13.80 2.84 2.14
C PRO A 127 -14.64 2.89 3.42
N VAL A 128 -15.58 3.82 3.45
CA VAL A 128 -16.65 3.83 4.44
C VAL A 128 -17.89 3.23 3.76
N ALA A 129 -18.37 2.11 4.28
CA ALA A 129 -19.51 1.40 3.74
C ALA A 129 -20.69 1.42 4.72
N GLY A 130 -21.89 1.46 4.19
CA GLY A 130 -23.12 1.25 4.94
C GLY A 130 -23.70 -0.15 4.71
N THR A 131 -24.81 -0.48 5.38
CA THR A 131 -25.57 -1.71 5.13
C THR A 131 -26.24 -1.66 3.75
N PRO A 132 -26.48 -2.80 3.09
CA PRO A 132 -27.13 -2.85 1.77
C PRO A 132 -28.49 -2.14 1.73
N ASP A 133 -29.26 -2.21 2.82
CA ASP A 133 -30.62 -1.67 2.91
C ASP A 133 -30.68 -0.22 3.43
N MET A 134 -29.55 0.47 3.44
CA MET A 134 -29.53 1.87 3.87
C MET A 134 -30.37 2.74 2.92
N PRO A 135 -31.33 3.55 3.42
CA PRO A 135 -32.13 4.47 2.60
C PRO A 135 -31.25 5.40 1.74
N LYS A 136 -31.64 5.59 0.49
CA LYS A 136 -30.85 6.35 -0.50
C LYS A 136 -30.58 7.81 -0.07
N ASP A 137 -31.55 8.45 0.57
CA ASP A 137 -31.41 9.80 1.12
C ASP A 137 -30.33 9.88 2.21
N ARG A 138 -30.23 8.86 3.08
CA ARG A 138 -29.18 8.75 4.09
C ARG A 138 -27.81 8.51 3.47
N VAL A 139 -27.73 7.65 2.45
CA VAL A 139 -26.49 7.46 1.70
C VAL A 139 -26.02 8.79 1.08
N ALA A 140 -26.92 9.52 0.44
CA ALA A 140 -26.59 10.82 -0.17
C ALA A 140 -26.13 11.84 0.89
N ALA A 141 -26.83 11.92 2.04
CA ALA A 141 -26.44 12.79 3.13
C ALA A 141 -25.05 12.47 3.69
N LEU A 142 -24.74 11.18 3.92
CA LEU A 142 -23.44 10.72 4.40
C LEU A 142 -22.31 10.99 3.39
N ARG A 143 -22.54 10.73 2.10
CA ARG A 143 -21.58 11.06 1.04
C ARG A 143 -21.26 12.56 1.01
N LYS A 144 -22.31 13.40 1.06
CA LYS A 144 -22.15 14.87 1.13
C LYS A 144 -21.36 15.31 2.35
N ALA A 145 -21.71 14.79 3.52
CA ALA A 145 -21.02 15.12 4.79
C ALA A 145 -19.56 14.66 4.77
N PHE A 146 -19.27 13.45 4.28
CA PHE A 146 -17.92 12.95 4.13
C PHE A 146 -17.06 13.86 3.24
N MET A 147 -17.55 14.17 2.04
CA MET A 147 -16.81 15.03 1.10
C MET A 147 -16.64 16.47 1.61
N ALA A 148 -17.61 16.98 2.40
CA ALA A 148 -17.47 18.28 3.08
C ALA A 148 -16.37 18.23 4.16
N THR A 149 -16.33 17.16 4.96
CA THR A 149 -15.30 16.95 5.98
C THR A 149 -13.90 16.88 5.36
N MET A 150 -13.75 16.22 4.20
CA MET A 150 -12.46 16.13 3.49
C MET A 150 -11.94 17.46 2.99
N LYS A 151 -12.79 18.49 2.92
CA LYS A 151 -12.45 19.87 2.53
C LYS A 151 -12.40 20.83 3.72
N ASP A 152 -12.77 20.38 4.91
CA ASP A 152 -12.81 21.23 6.10
C ASP A 152 -11.40 21.68 6.52
N PRO A 153 -11.15 22.98 6.69
CA PRO A 153 -9.82 23.49 7.02
C PRO A 153 -9.26 22.97 8.35
N LYS A 154 -10.12 22.73 9.36
CA LYS A 154 -9.69 22.21 10.66
C LYS A 154 -9.26 20.75 10.53
N PHE A 155 -10.07 19.93 9.83
CA PHE A 155 -9.73 18.57 9.52
C PHE A 155 -8.40 18.46 8.75
N LEU A 156 -8.22 19.28 7.71
CA LEU A 156 -6.98 19.29 6.93
C LEU A 156 -5.76 19.74 7.74
N ALA A 157 -5.94 20.71 8.66
CA ALA A 157 -4.88 21.14 9.56
C ALA A 157 -4.46 20.01 10.53
N ASP A 158 -5.42 19.27 11.08
CA ASP A 158 -5.13 18.15 11.97
C ASP A 158 -4.53 16.94 11.23
N ALA A 159 -5.02 16.65 10.02
CA ALA A 159 -4.42 15.66 9.14
C ALA A 159 -2.94 15.99 8.86
N LYS A 160 -2.63 17.26 8.56
CA LYS A 160 -1.25 17.71 8.35
C LYS A 160 -0.38 17.57 9.60
N LYS A 161 -0.87 17.88 10.79
CA LYS A 161 -0.14 17.68 12.06
C LYS A 161 0.23 16.21 12.27
N THR A 162 -0.68 15.29 11.94
CA THR A 162 -0.46 13.85 12.06
C THR A 162 0.22 13.23 10.84
N ARG A 163 0.61 14.04 9.85
CA ARG A 163 1.20 13.61 8.57
C ARG A 163 0.31 12.63 7.79
N LEU A 164 -0.99 12.78 7.93
CA LEU A 164 -1.98 12.01 7.19
C LEU A 164 -2.18 12.66 5.81
N THR A 165 -1.98 11.88 4.74
CA THR A 165 -2.32 12.32 3.40
C THR A 165 -3.82 12.14 3.17
N VAL A 166 -4.50 13.22 2.80
CA VAL A 166 -5.94 13.21 2.49
C VAL A 166 -6.11 13.25 0.98
N VAL A 167 -6.57 12.15 0.40
CA VAL A 167 -6.90 12.01 -1.03
C VAL A 167 -8.28 11.36 -1.09
N PRO A 168 -9.35 12.15 -1.03
CA PRO A 168 -10.71 11.61 -1.01
C PRO A 168 -11.14 11.12 -2.38
N SER A 169 -11.89 10.02 -2.40
CA SER A 169 -12.68 9.58 -3.54
C SER A 169 -14.17 9.68 -3.19
N SER A 170 -14.98 10.06 -4.16
CA SER A 170 -16.43 10.09 -3.99
C SER A 170 -17.02 8.67 -3.91
N GLY A 171 -18.24 8.55 -3.40
CA GLY A 171 -18.93 7.26 -3.37
C GLY A 171 -19.24 6.70 -4.76
N GLU A 172 -19.40 7.58 -5.74
CA GLU A 172 -19.61 7.24 -7.15
C GLU A 172 -18.33 6.69 -7.79
N GLU A 173 -17.20 7.37 -7.59
CA GLU A 173 -15.89 6.91 -8.06
C GLU A 173 -15.52 5.56 -7.45
N LEU A 174 -15.79 5.39 -6.15
CA LEU A 174 -15.53 4.13 -5.47
C LEU A 174 -16.43 3.00 -5.96
N ALA A 175 -17.71 3.28 -6.21
CA ALA A 175 -18.66 2.31 -6.78
C ALA A 175 -18.23 1.89 -8.20
N ALA A 176 -17.79 2.82 -9.03
CA ALA A 176 -17.25 2.54 -10.36
C ALA A 176 -15.98 1.68 -10.30
N LEU A 177 -15.08 2.00 -9.35
CA LEU A 177 -13.87 1.19 -9.11
C LEU A 177 -14.23 -0.25 -8.77
N PHE A 178 -15.12 -0.47 -7.80
CA PHE A 178 -15.56 -1.83 -7.45
C PHE A 178 -16.28 -2.53 -8.61
N GLY A 179 -17.15 -1.83 -9.35
CA GLY A 179 -17.78 -2.39 -10.54
C GLY A 179 -16.76 -2.90 -11.56
N SER A 180 -15.65 -2.19 -11.74
CA SER A 180 -14.57 -2.59 -12.66
C SER A 180 -13.74 -3.81 -12.22
N PHE A 181 -13.97 -4.35 -11.02
CA PHE A 181 -13.31 -5.59 -10.57
C PHE A 181 -14.09 -6.84 -11.03
N TYR A 182 -15.36 -6.70 -11.38
CA TYR A 182 -16.26 -7.79 -11.71
C TYR A 182 -16.72 -7.79 -13.19
N GLY A 183 -16.29 -6.78 -13.96
CA GLY A 183 -16.64 -6.61 -15.38
C GLY A 183 -15.54 -7.01 -16.36
#